data_49f5f5861a812a8fdfb08b64f22af629
#
_entry.id   49f5f5861a812a8fdfb08b64f22af629
#
_cell.length_a   1.000
_cell.length_b   1.000
_cell.length_c   1.000
_cell.angle_alpha   90.00
_cell.angle_beta   90.00
_cell.angle_gamma   90.00
#
_symmetry.space_group_name_H-M   'P 1'
#
loop_
_entity.id
_entity.type
_entity.pdbx_description
1 polymer ?
#
loop_
_entity_poly.entity_id
_entity_poly.type
_entity_poly.pdbx_seq_one_letter_code
_entity_poly.pdbx_strand_id
1 'polypeptide(L)'
;MKLRNIIYSALAVSALALTSCSDSYLDEKMYSNYGTDVADVEAKVIGLHYKYAALWGMSSRQGFTGIWQDGTDVGAPGDTEGVEVPFFQYGSLNSENGGVSFMWENLYSIINSANIIINTENVEPAGKAEAEFFRAYAYNLLVTLWGPVPLITESKADPRTDFTRNSVAEVDAVITSDLNDAIANLPEVGKTKTQNRINKDCARILAGEAFLRMGKASEAEAAVSPVISGGNYKLISERYGKYLAEAGDYYSDMFRWHNQRRSEGNTEGIWVFQMEYNRDVTGGTIDNPQQRRNWVAAFHKIDGMQNADSLGGRGNGRLRLSNYVKYGIYEKGDIRNSNHNIRRILYYNKPNWSGTVWVKDGFKVDEGTAGATQVSVKTGDKAYWTVKDTLNVMYPHTTKWGGYDPTDDFGYALVKDWPVMRLADAYLLRAEARIQQGNTAGAAEDINVLRDRAFKEYRAESGNAEAGKVTAAQMTMDFLLDERIRELVGEENRRYTLCRTDKLAERVKMIMDKWAESTPSKAISGFEASKHTLLPIPLSEIQLNKDATLEQNPGY
;
A
#
# COMPACT_ATOMS: atom_id res chain seq x y z
N MET A 1 35.47 -49.34 -58.00
CA MET A 1 35.39 -47.81 -57.94
C MET A 1 34.24 -47.26 -57.08
N LYS A 2 33.19 -48.01 -56.75
CA LYS A 2 32.05 -47.51 -55.95
C LYS A 2 32.22 -47.46 -54.43
N LEU A 3 33.02 -48.40 -53.87
CA LEU A 3 33.17 -48.48 -52.41
C LEU A 3 34.12 -47.39 -51.83
N ARG A 4 35.13 -47.00 -52.60
CA ARG A 4 36.11 -45.96 -52.21
C ARG A 4 35.50 -44.54 -52.17
N ASN A 5 34.53 -44.26 -53.00
CA ASN A 5 33.83 -42.96 -53.03
C ASN A 5 32.81 -42.82 -51.88
N ILE A 6 32.24 -43.95 -51.42
CA ILE A 6 31.34 -43.97 -50.23
C ILE A 6 32.11 -43.71 -48.94
N ILE A 7 33.33 -44.24 -48.81
CA ILE A 7 34.20 -44.01 -47.66
C ILE A 7 34.67 -42.54 -47.59
N TYR A 8 35.01 -41.92 -48.72
CA TYR A 8 35.38 -40.48 -48.75
C TYR A 8 34.18 -39.57 -48.50
N SER A 9 33.00 -39.93 -48.90
CA SER A 9 31.76 -39.17 -48.59
C SER A 9 31.38 -39.29 -47.12
N ALA A 10 31.53 -40.46 -46.50
CA ALA A 10 31.28 -40.66 -45.08
C ALA A 10 32.29 -39.91 -44.19
N LEU A 11 33.58 -39.88 -44.59
CA LEU A 11 34.63 -39.12 -43.88
C LEU A 11 34.44 -37.59 -44.03
N ALA A 12 33.97 -37.09 -45.15
CA ALA A 12 33.68 -35.68 -45.36
C ALA A 12 32.47 -35.21 -44.54
N VAL A 13 31.44 -36.05 -44.37
CA VAL A 13 30.26 -35.75 -43.53
C VAL A 13 30.61 -35.82 -42.05
N SER A 14 31.48 -36.71 -41.63
CA SER A 14 31.96 -36.78 -40.23
C SER A 14 32.91 -35.62 -39.87
N ALA A 15 33.68 -35.08 -40.83
CA ALA A 15 34.54 -33.93 -40.61
C ALA A 15 33.73 -32.59 -40.53
N LEU A 16 32.59 -32.50 -41.22
CA LEU A 16 31.67 -31.35 -41.12
C LEU A 16 30.82 -31.37 -39.84
N ALA A 17 30.65 -32.52 -39.20
CA ALA A 17 29.92 -32.62 -37.93
C ALA A 17 30.77 -32.24 -36.70
N LEU A 18 32.10 -32.10 -36.85
CA LEU A 18 33.01 -31.74 -35.75
C LEU A 18 33.39 -30.24 -35.70
N THR A 19 32.91 -29.43 -36.66
CA THR A 19 33.19 -27.96 -36.66
C THR A 19 31.99 -27.12 -36.24
N SER A 20 30.92 -27.73 -35.73
CA SER A 20 29.65 -27.06 -35.42
C SER A 20 29.40 -26.83 -33.93
N CYS A 21 30.41 -26.89 -33.09
CA CYS A 21 30.30 -26.39 -31.74
C CYS A 21 31.38 -25.32 -31.54
N SER A 22 31.08 -24.08 -31.90
CA SER A 22 31.80 -22.99 -31.29
C SER A 22 31.28 -22.85 -29.85
N ASP A 23 32.18 -22.80 -28.87
CA ASP A 23 31.85 -22.62 -27.45
C ASP A 23 30.90 -21.40 -27.22
N SER A 24 30.87 -20.46 -28.16
CA SER A 24 29.95 -19.29 -28.13
C SER A 24 28.47 -19.62 -28.39
N TYR A 25 28.13 -20.86 -28.91
CA TYR A 25 26.72 -21.24 -29.08
C TYR A 25 26.14 -21.88 -27.80
N LEU A 26 26.97 -22.24 -26.85
CA LEU A 26 26.61 -22.75 -25.52
C LEU A 26 26.75 -21.68 -24.43
N ASP A 27 27.23 -20.50 -24.78
CA ASP A 27 27.12 -19.34 -23.89
C ASP A 27 25.65 -18.96 -23.79
N GLU A 28 24.94 -19.57 -22.85
CA GLU A 28 23.64 -19.13 -22.39
C GLU A 28 23.80 -17.67 -21.92
N LYS A 29 23.45 -16.75 -22.78
CA LYS A 29 23.19 -15.38 -22.33
C LYS A 29 21.93 -15.44 -21.49
N MET A 30 22.11 -15.63 -20.20
CA MET A 30 21.02 -15.57 -19.23
C MET A 30 20.54 -14.10 -19.19
N TYR A 31 19.56 -13.79 -20.04
CA TYR A 31 18.91 -12.48 -20.05
C TYR A 31 18.17 -12.16 -18.73
N SER A 32 18.07 -13.14 -17.82
CA SER A 32 17.45 -12.99 -16.50
C SER A 32 18.44 -12.85 -15.35
N ASN A 33 19.73 -13.10 -15.55
CA ASN A 33 20.76 -12.81 -14.55
C ASN A 33 21.43 -11.48 -14.92
N TYR A 34 21.12 -10.47 -14.15
CA TYR A 34 21.85 -9.21 -14.20
C TYR A 34 23.32 -9.48 -13.86
N GLY A 35 24.23 -9.18 -14.77
CA GLY A 35 25.65 -9.29 -14.53
C GLY A 35 26.12 -8.48 -13.33
N THR A 36 27.35 -8.69 -12.88
CA THR A 36 27.98 -7.91 -11.81
C THR A 36 28.46 -6.54 -12.28
N ASP A 37 28.26 -6.20 -13.56
CA ASP A 37 28.78 -4.98 -14.17
C ASP A 37 28.02 -3.73 -13.72
N VAL A 38 28.76 -2.65 -13.52
CA VAL A 38 28.25 -1.32 -13.12
C VAL A 38 27.21 -0.79 -14.10
N ALA A 39 27.34 -1.11 -15.40
CA ALA A 39 26.40 -0.71 -16.44
C ALA A 39 24.95 -1.17 -16.17
N ASP A 40 24.77 -2.21 -15.33
CA ASP A 40 23.47 -2.82 -15.02
C ASP A 40 22.85 -2.31 -13.71
N VAL A 41 23.53 -1.43 -12.97
CA VAL A 41 23.07 -0.92 -11.66
C VAL A 41 21.73 -0.19 -11.79
N GLU A 42 21.55 0.59 -12.85
CA GLU A 42 20.31 1.32 -13.08
C GLU A 42 19.10 0.37 -13.24
N ALA A 43 19.26 -0.68 -14.04
CA ALA A 43 18.22 -1.70 -14.20
C ALA A 43 17.91 -2.42 -12.87
N LYS A 44 18.94 -2.68 -12.06
CA LYS A 44 18.78 -3.30 -10.73
C LYS A 44 18.02 -2.37 -9.77
N VAL A 45 18.31 -1.07 -9.78
CA VAL A 45 17.59 -0.07 -8.98
C VAL A 45 16.11 0.02 -9.42
N ILE A 46 15.84 0.05 -10.73
CA ILE A 46 14.46 -0.02 -11.24
C ILE A 46 13.77 -1.32 -10.78
N GLY A 47 14.50 -2.43 -10.75
CA GLY A 47 14.02 -3.71 -10.23
C GLY A 47 13.58 -3.64 -8.76
N LEU A 48 14.22 -2.81 -7.91
CA LEU A 48 13.76 -2.58 -6.52
C LEU A 48 12.41 -1.88 -6.47
N HIS A 49 12.17 -0.88 -7.32
CA HIS A 49 10.85 -0.24 -7.43
C HIS A 49 9.76 -1.23 -7.85
N TYR A 50 10.07 -2.12 -8.80
CA TYR A 50 9.13 -3.17 -9.21
C TYR A 50 8.80 -4.12 -8.04
N LYS A 51 9.80 -4.58 -7.28
CA LYS A 51 9.59 -5.43 -6.11
C LYS A 51 8.78 -4.74 -5.02
N TYR A 52 9.01 -3.45 -4.79
CA TYR A 52 8.18 -2.63 -3.90
C TYR A 52 6.72 -2.62 -4.37
N ALA A 53 6.48 -2.38 -5.66
CA ALA A 53 5.12 -2.37 -6.21
C ALA A 53 4.44 -3.75 -6.09
N ALA A 54 5.18 -4.84 -6.31
CA ALA A 54 4.67 -6.21 -6.16
C ALA A 54 4.20 -6.48 -4.73
N LEU A 55 4.94 -6.00 -3.73
CA LEU A 55 4.56 -6.10 -2.31
C LEU A 55 3.22 -5.42 -2.01
N TRP A 56 2.91 -4.32 -2.69
CA TRP A 56 1.75 -3.45 -2.38
C TRP A 56 0.53 -3.65 -3.27
N GLY A 57 0.51 -4.62 -4.15
CA GLY A 57 -0.70 -4.93 -4.89
C GLY A 57 -0.59 -4.90 -6.40
N MET A 58 0.62 -5.04 -6.94
CA MET A 58 0.85 -5.35 -8.35
C MET A 58 0.71 -6.84 -8.65
N SER A 59 0.40 -7.65 -7.64
CA SER A 59 0.14 -9.08 -7.80
C SER A 59 -1.22 -9.33 -8.44
N SER A 60 -1.34 -10.41 -9.19
CA SER A 60 -2.62 -10.90 -9.73
C SER A 60 -3.61 -11.36 -8.65
N ARG A 61 -3.16 -11.52 -7.41
CA ARG A 61 -3.97 -12.00 -6.27
C ARG A 61 -4.46 -10.84 -5.41
N GLN A 62 -5.76 -10.61 -5.42
CA GLN A 62 -6.42 -9.51 -4.72
C GLN A 62 -6.35 -9.63 -3.20
N GLY A 63 -6.42 -10.84 -2.67
CA GLY A 63 -6.34 -11.12 -1.23
C GLY A 63 -5.04 -10.64 -0.59
N PHE A 64 -3.93 -10.61 -1.31
CA PHE A 64 -2.65 -10.11 -0.79
C PHE A 64 -2.63 -8.60 -0.47
N THR A 65 -3.56 -7.82 -0.98
CA THR A 65 -3.74 -6.44 -0.52
C THR A 65 -4.49 -6.39 0.82
N GLY A 66 -5.42 -7.32 1.04
CA GLY A 66 -6.21 -7.42 2.27
C GLY A 66 -5.37 -7.71 3.51
N ILE A 67 -4.29 -8.51 3.40
CA ILE A 67 -3.45 -8.89 4.55
C ILE A 67 -2.85 -7.69 5.32
N TRP A 68 -2.70 -6.54 4.66
CA TRP A 68 -2.19 -5.33 5.28
C TRP A 68 -3.25 -4.51 6.03
N GLN A 69 -4.53 -4.78 5.81
CA GLN A 69 -5.64 -3.95 6.25
C GLN A 69 -6.71 -4.72 7.04
N ASP A 70 -7.03 -5.94 6.62
CA ASP A 70 -8.06 -6.75 7.26
C ASP A 70 -7.70 -7.08 8.71
N GLY A 71 -8.70 -7.07 9.57
CA GLY A 71 -8.51 -7.32 11.00
C GLY A 71 -7.82 -6.21 11.76
N THR A 72 -7.74 -5.00 11.18
CA THR A 72 -7.32 -3.77 11.85
C THR A 72 -8.52 -2.89 12.17
N ASP A 73 -8.28 -1.70 12.70
CA ASP A 73 -9.33 -0.69 12.92
C ASP A 73 -9.79 0.01 11.63
N VAL A 74 -9.11 -0.21 10.49
CA VAL A 74 -9.44 0.38 9.18
C VAL A 74 -10.15 -0.62 8.27
N GLY A 75 -9.63 -1.83 8.15
CA GLY A 75 -10.05 -2.80 7.15
C GLY A 75 -11.00 -3.86 7.67
N ALA A 76 -12.06 -4.11 6.93
CA ALA A 76 -12.98 -5.23 7.12
C ALA A 76 -13.11 -6.03 5.83
N PRO A 77 -13.18 -7.37 5.89
CA PRO A 77 -13.22 -8.20 4.69
C PRO A 77 -14.52 -8.00 3.91
N GLY A 78 -14.37 -7.91 2.60
CA GLY A 78 -15.49 -7.96 1.66
C GLY A 78 -15.66 -9.37 1.10
N ASP A 79 -15.52 -9.51 -0.22
CA ASP A 79 -15.50 -10.79 -0.93
C ASP A 79 -14.07 -11.33 -0.97
N THR A 80 -13.73 -12.23 -0.05
CA THR A 80 -12.36 -12.71 0.21
C THR A 80 -11.91 -13.77 -0.78
N GLU A 81 -10.59 -13.88 -1.00
CA GLU A 81 -9.94 -14.96 -1.77
C GLU A 81 -9.43 -16.11 -0.87
N GLY A 82 -9.42 -15.91 0.45
CA GLY A 82 -9.04 -16.90 1.44
C GLY A 82 -7.71 -16.62 2.14
N VAL A 83 -6.69 -16.14 1.44
CA VAL A 83 -5.36 -15.88 2.00
C VAL A 83 -5.37 -14.82 3.11
N GLU A 84 -6.26 -13.84 3.02
CA GLU A 84 -6.46 -12.77 3.99
C GLU A 84 -7.33 -13.16 5.18
N VAL A 85 -8.09 -14.26 5.09
CA VAL A 85 -9.02 -14.68 6.15
C VAL A 85 -8.34 -14.82 7.51
N PRO A 86 -7.16 -15.44 7.65
CA PRO A 86 -6.50 -15.56 8.96
C PRO A 86 -6.05 -14.22 9.56
N PHE A 87 -6.01 -13.14 8.78
CA PHE A 87 -5.64 -11.83 9.28
C PHE A 87 -6.77 -11.07 9.99
N PHE A 88 -7.99 -11.60 9.96
CA PHE A 88 -9.12 -11.14 10.77
C PHE A 88 -9.80 -12.27 11.57
N GLN A 89 -9.73 -13.52 11.12
CA GLN A 89 -10.04 -14.72 11.90
C GLN A 89 -8.74 -15.28 12.49
N TYR A 90 -8.17 -14.55 13.41
CA TYR A 90 -6.82 -14.75 13.92
C TYR A 90 -6.54 -16.15 14.48
N GLY A 91 -7.57 -16.84 14.99
CA GLY A 91 -7.41 -18.22 15.47
C GLY A 91 -6.96 -19.22 14.39
N SER A 92 -7.08 -18.88 13.11
CA SER A 92 -6.61 -19.69 11.99
C SER A 92 -5.24 -19.25 11.42
N LEU A 93 -4.65 -18.17 11.95
CA LEU A 93 -3.34 -17.70 11.49
C LEU A 93 -2.24 -18.66 11.92
N ASN A 94 -1.47 -19.15 10.96
CA ASN A 94 -0.39 -20.12 11.17
C ASN A 94 0.77 -19.89 10.18
N SER A 95 1.86 -20.64 10.37
CA SER A 95 3.09 -20.53 9.58
C SER A 95 2.99 -21.03 8.13
N GLU A 96 1.90 -21.69 7.76
CA GLU A 96 1.65 -22.17 6.39
C GLU A 96 0.81 -21.15 5.58
N ASN A 97 0.39 -20.03 6.19
CA ASN A 97 -0.43 -19.04 5.50
C ASN A 97 0.33 -18.38 4.36
N GLY A 98 -0.25 -18.44 3.14
CA GLY A 98 0.39 -17.88 1.94
C GLY A 98 0.57 -16.35 1.97
N GLY A 99 -0.19 -15.60 2.77
CA GLY A 99 0.01 -14.17 2.96
C GLY A 99 1.25 -13.87 3.79
N VAL A 100 1.50 -14.69 4.82
CA VAL A 100 2.73 -14.60 5.63
C VAL A 100 3.96 -14.88 4.79
N SER A 101 3.95 -15.98 4.03
CA SER A 101 5.04 -16.33 3.10
C SER A 101 5.25 -15.24 2.05
N PHE A 102 4.18 -14.74 1.45
CA PHE A 102 4.24 -13.66 0.45
C PHE A 102 4.95 -12.40 0.99
N MET A 103 4.59 -11.94 2.19
CA MET A 103 5.24 -10.78 2.80
C MET A 103 6.74 -11.04 3.04
N TRP A 104 7.06 -12.15 3.68
CA TRP A 104 8.43 -12.54 4.02
C TRP A 104 9.33 -12.65 2.79
N GLU A 105 8.92 -13.43 1.81
CA GLU A 105 9.67 -13.68 0.58
C GLU A 105 9.92 -12.40 -0.22
N ASN A 106 8.91 -11.54 -0.35
CA ASN A 106 9.06 -10.26 -1.06
C ASN A 106 10.02 -9.31 -0.33
N LEU A 107 9.95 -9.23 1.00
CA LEU A 107 10.84 -8.38 1.78
C LEU A 107 12.29 -8.87 1.69
N TYR A 108 12.55 -10.16 1.82
CA TYR A 108 13.90 -10.69 1.63
C TYR A 108 14.37 -10.62 0.17
N SER A 109 13.48 -10.69 -0.80
CA SER A 109 13.80 -10.44 -2.21
C SER A 109 14.25 -8.99 -2.46
N ILE A 110 13.64 -8.01 -1.79
CA ILE A 110 14.09 -6.60 -1.81
C ILE A 110 15.48 -6.51 -1.18
N ILE A 111 15.70 -7.08 0.01
CA ILE A 111 16.98 -7.07 0.72
C ILE A 111 18.09 -7.67 -0.14
N ASN A 112 17.86 -8.84 -0.74
CA ASN A 112 18.85 -9.48 -1.59
C ASN A 112 19.22 -8.61 -2.80
N SER A 113 18.23 -8.04 -3.47
CA SER A 113 18.47 -7.14 -4.61
C SER A 113 19.21 -5.85 -4.19
N ALA A 114 18.88 -5.30 -3.03
CA ALA A 114 19.59 -4.15 -2.48
C ALA A 114 21.04 -4.50 -2.14
N ASN A 115 21.29 -5.65 -1.49
CA ASN A 115 22.64 -6.12 -1.17
C ASN A 115 23.51 -6.28 -2.42
N ILE A 116 22.96 -6.79 -3.52
CA ILE A 116 23.69 -6.88 -4.80
C ILE A 116 24.19 -5.50 -5.24
N ILE A 117 23.35 -4.47 -5.18
CA ILE A 117 23.71 -3.10 -5.57
C ILE A 117 24.72 -2.52 -4.58
N ILE A 118 24.46 -2.59 -3.29
CA ILE A 118 25.28 -2.00 -2.23
C ILE A 118 26.72 -2.58 -2.25
N ASN A 119 26.86 -3.87 -2.56
CA ASN A 119 28.14 -4.58 -2.59
C ASN A 119 28.80 -4.57 -3.99
N THR A 120 28.21 -3.94 -5.00
CA THR A 120 28.83 -3.75 -6.31
C THR A 120 29.87 -2.62 -6.22
N GLU A 121 31.07 -2.83 -6.75
CA GLU A 121 32.12 -1.82 -6.78
C GLU A 121 31.75 -0.66 -7.71
N ASN A 122 32.21 0.54 -7.36
CA ASN A 122 32.07 1.76 -8.16
C ASN A 122 30.63 2.16 -8.53
N VAL A 123 29.66 1.81 -7.68
CA VAL A 123 28.27 2.26 -7.84
C VAL A 123 28.17 3.75 -7.55
N GLU A 124 27.42 4.47 -8.38
CA GLU A 124 27.07 5.87 -8.15
C GLU A 124 26.44 6.05 -6.77
N PRO A 125 26.85 7.07 -5.97
CA PRO A 125 26.35 7.25 -4.59
C PRO A 125 24.82 7.30 -4.49
N ALA A 126 24.14 7.94 -5.43
CA ALA A 126 22.68 8.02 -5.44
C ALA A 126 22.02 6.65 -5.68
N GLY A 127 22.57 5.81 -6.55
CA GLY A 127 22.06 4.46 -6.82
C GLY A 127 22.26 3.52 -5.63
N LYS A 128 23.41 3.63 -4.95
CA LYS A 128 23.67 2.91 -3.71
C LYS A 128 22.71 3.36 -2.59
N ALA A 129 22.56 4.66 -2.40
CA ALA A 129 21.66 5.25 -1.40
C ALA A 129 20.19 4.85 -1.61
N GLU A 130 19.76 4.69 -2.85
CA GLU A 130 18.42 4.20 -3.16
C GLU A 130 18.26 2.71 -2.80
N ALA A 131 19.29 1.90 -3.00
CA ALA A 131 19.30 0.51 -2.55
C ALA A 131 19.31 0.40 -1.01
N GLU A 132 20.06 1.24 -0.33
CA GLU A 132 20.07 1.36 1.13
C GLU A 132 18.70 1.76 1.69
N PHE A 133 18.00 2.71 1.04
CA PHE A 133 16.62 3.04 1.37
C PHE A 133 15.69 1.81 1.31
N PHE A 134 15.74 1.04 0.23
CA PHE A 134 14.88 -0.14 0.08
C PHE A 134 15.25 -1.27 1.06
N ARG A 135 16.54 -1.43 1.39
CA ARG A 135 16.96 -2.40 2.41
C ARG A 135 16.46 -2.02 3.80
N ALA A 136 16.63 -0.75 4.16
CA ALA A 136 16.10 -0.21 5.42
C ALA A 136 14.57 -0.34 5.49
N TYR A 137 13.86 -0.04 4.41
CA TYR A 137 12.42 -0.21 4.31
C TYR A 137 11.99 -1.66 4.58
N ALA A 138 12.63 -2.62 3.92
CA ALA A 138 12.29 -4.03 4.07
C ALA A 138 12.60 -4.55 5.49
N TYR A 139 13.76 -4.22 6.05
CA TYR A 139 14.09 -4.59 7.42
C TYR A 139 13.19 -3.93 8.45
N ASN A 140 12.81 -2.66 8.26
CA ASN A 140 11.91 -1.97 9.17
C ASN A 140 10.52 -2.65 9.23
N LEU A 141 9.99 -3.12 8.09
CA LEU A 141 8.78 -3.94 8.05
C LEU A 141 8.98 -5.31 8.73
N LEU A 142 10.08 -5.99 8.43
CA LEU A 142 10.37 -7.32 9.00
C LEU A 142 10.44 -7.27 10.53
N VAL A 143 11.24 -6.39 11.10
CA VAL A 143 11.37 -6.34 12.57
C VAL A 143 10.08 -5.87 13.26
N THR A 144 9.29 -5.04 12.58
CA THR A 144 7.99 -4.59 13.12
C THR A 144 6.97 -5.73 13.16
N LEU A 145 6.96 -6.59 12.15
CA LEU A 145 5.92 -7.61 12.01
C LEU A 145 6.33 -8.98 12.57
N TRP A 146 7.64 -9.30 12.63
CA TRP A 146 8.15 -10.59 13.12
C TRP A 146 9.08 -10.50 14.33
N GLY A 147 9.48 -9.30 14.76
CA GLY A 147 10.50 -9.14 15.81
C GLY A 147 11.90 -9.51 15.30
N PRO A 148 12.70 -10.28 16.04
CA PRO A 148 14.00 -10.76 15.59
C PRO A 148 13.90 -11.53 14.27
N VAL A 149 14.82 -11.27 13.32
CA VAL A 149 14.84 -11.88 11.99
C VAL A 149 16.28 -12.10 11.50
N PRO A 150 16.55 -12.98 10.54
CA PRO A 150 17.87 -13.11 9.94
C PRO A 150 18.37 -11.80 9.33
N LEU A 151 19.57 -11.37 9.71
CA LEU A 151 20.23 -10.19 9.16
C LEU A 151 21.21 -10.59 8.06
N ILE A 152 20.92 -10.18 6.83
CA ILE A 152 21.71 -10.48 5.63
C ILE A 152 22.13 -9.16 5.00
N THR A 153 23.43 -8.86 5.02
CA THR A 153 24.01 -7.63 4.47
C THR A 153 24.89 -7.87 3.24
N GLU A 154 25.17 -9.15 2.95
CA GLU A 154 26.00 -9.58 1.82
C GLU A 154 25.15 -10.36 0.82
N SER A 155 25.51 -10.24 -0.44
CA SER A 155 25.01 -11.12 -1.50
C SER A 155 25.97 -12.28 -1.67
N LYS A 156 25.51 -13.53 -1.48
CA LYS A 156 26.29 -14.75 -1.74
C LYS A 156 25.65 -15.55 -2.86
N ALA A 157 26.47 -16.12 -3.72
CA ALA A 157 25.99 -16.94 -4.83
C ALA A 157 25.46 -18.31 -4.38
N ASP A 158 26.01 -18.85 -3.29
CA ASP A 158 25.64 -20.17 -2.80
C ASP A 158 24.43 -20.09 -1.86
N PRO A 159 23.47 -21.02 -1.99
CA PRO A 159 22.35 -21.14 -1.05
C PRO A 159 22.86 -21.39 0.37
N ARG A 160 22.28 -20.67 1.33
CA ARG A 160 22.56 -20.86 2.76
C ARG A 160 21.36 -21.49 3.47
N THR A 161 21.66 -22.34 4.45
CA THR A 161 20.67 -23.06 5.26
C THR A 161 21.02 -23.01 6.76
N ASP A 162 21.83 -22.01 7.15
CA ASP A 162 22.40 -21.81 8.49
C ASP A 162 21.93 -20.49 9.15
N PHE A 163 20.73 -20.03 8.83
CA PHE A 163 20.21 -18.78 9.37
C PHE A 163 19.77 -18.89 10.82
N THR A 164 20.10 -17.87 11.60
CA THR A 164 19.56 -17.63 12.95
C THR A 164 18.93 -16.25 12.99
N ARG A 165 18.09 -16.01 13.98
CA ARG A 165 17.44 -14.70 14.16
C ARG A 165 18.38 -13.74 14.86
N ASN A 166 18.69 -12.62 14.22
CA ASN A 166 19.39 -11.51 14.85
C ASN A 166 18.41 -10.70 15.72
N SER A 167 18.92 -10.09 16.77
CA SER A 167 18.14 -9.22 17.62
C SER A 167 17.59 -8.00 16.85
N VAL A 168 16.46 -7.46 17.31
CA VAL A 168 15.90 -6.22 16.74
C VAL A 168 16.94 -5.09 16.76
N ALA A 169 17.76 -4.99 17.83
CA ALA A 169 18.78 -3.96 17.96
C ALA A 169 19.89 -4.07 16.89
N GLU A 170 20.31 -5.29 16.54
CA GLU A 170 21.29 -5.49 15.46
C GLU A 170 20.73 -5.08 14.10
N VAL A 171 19.48 -5.42 13.82
CA VAL A 171 18.79 -5.01 12.57
C VAL A 171 18.58 -3.50 12.56
N ASP A 172 18.20 -2.90 13.67
CA ASP A 172 18.01 -1.44 13.84
C ASP A 172 19.29 -0.64 13.59
N ALA A 173 20.44 -1.21 13.93
CA ALA A 173 21.73 -0.58 13.62
C ALA A 173 21.96 -0.48 12.10
N VAL A 174 21.63 -1.52 11.34
CA VAL A 174 21.71 -1.50 9.86
C VAL A 174 20.69 -0.55 9.28
N ILE A 175 19.43 -0.57 9.74
CA ILE A 175 18.39 0.37 9.30
C ILE A 175 18.85 1.82 9.53
N THR A 176 19.42 2.11 10.69
CA THR A 176 19.90 3.46 11.02
C THR A 176 21.05 3.89 10.12
N SER A 177 22.03 3.00 9.88
CA SER A 177 23.13 3.28 8.96
C SER A 177 22.64 3.55 7.55
N ASP A 178 21.82 2.66 7.01
CA ASP A 178 21.28 2.76 5.66
C ASP A 178 20.47 4.06 5.46
N LEU A 179 19.64 4.44 6.43
CA LEU A 179 18.86 5.67 6.34
C LEU A 179 19.71 6.94 6.45
N ASN A 180 20.75 6.93 7.29
CA ASN A 180 21.67 8.06 7.37
C ASN A 180 22.43 8.22 6.04
N ASP A 181 22.92 7.12 5.46
CA ASP A 181 23.61 7.13 4.17
C ASP A 181 22.65 7.55 3.04
N ALA A 182 21.41 7.07 3.05
CA ALA A 182 20.38 7.48 2.10
C ALA A 182 20.08 9.00 2.21
N ILE A 183 19.90 9.54 3.41
CA ILE A 183 19.68 10.98 3.63
C ILE A 183 20.90 11.80 3.17
N ALA A 184 22.11 11.31 3.37
CA ALA A 184 23.32 12.01 2.94
C ALA A 184 23.47 12.08 1.40
N ASN A 185 23.20 10.97 0.71
CA ASN A 185 23.61 10.75 -0.68
C ASN A 185 22.47 10.79 -1.71
N LEU A 186 21.20 10.68 -1.29
CA LEU A 186 20.07 10.83 -2.21
C LEU A 186 19.96 12.28 -2.71
N PRO A 187 19.54 12.47 -3.96
CA PRO A 187 19.29 13.80 -4.50
C PRO A 187 18.10 14.49 -3.82
N GLU A 188 18.13 15.81 -3.81
CA GLU A 188 16.97 16.63 -3.40
C GLU A 188 15.78 16.42 -4.37
N VAL A 189 14.58 16.74 -3.91
CA VAL A 189 13.37 16.70 -4.75
C VAL A 189 13.56 17.56 -6.00
N GLY A 190 13.14 17.04 -7.15
CA GLY A 190 13.34 17.70 -8.45
C GLY A 190 14.76 17.61 -9.03
N LYS A 191 15.68 16.93 -8.34
CA LYS A 191 17.04 16.62 -8.81
C LYS A 191 17.27 15.13 -9.06
N THR A 192 16.27 14.32 -8.84
CA THR A 192 16.28 12.90 -9.17
C THR A 192 16.37 12.69 -10.68
N LYS A 193 16.92 11.55 -11.11
CA LYS A 193 17.07 11.19 -12.53
C LYS A 193 15.73 11.17 -13.27
N THR A 194 14.69 10.68 -12.61
CA THR A 194 13.29 10.78 -13.04
C THR A 194 12.40 11.09 -11.82
N GLN A 195 11.21 11.65 -12.04
CA GLN A 195 10.36 12.14 -10.95
C GLN A 195 9.84 11.05 -9.99
N ASN A 196 9.85 9.81 -10.42
CA ASN A 196 9.39 8.66 -9.62
C ASN A 196 10.49 8.03 -8.75
N ARG A 197 11.74 8.48 -8.87
CA ARG A 197 12.88 7.95 -8.10
C ARG A 197 12.84 8.46 -6.65
N ILE A 198 13.41 7.67 -5.78
CA ILE A 198 13.55 8.04 -4.36
C ILE A 198 14.41 9.31 -4.24
N ASN A 199 13.92 10.28 -3.51
CA ASN A 199 14.65 11.50 -3.17
C ASN A 199 14.95 11.52 -1.65
N LYS A 200 15.75 12.47 -1.22
CA LYS A 200 16.18 12.61 0.18
C LYS A 200 15.03 12.70 1.18
N ASP A 201 13.93 13.33 0.79
CA ASP A 201 12.78 13.48 1.69
C ASP A 201 12.01 12.18 1.90
N CYS A 202 12.05 11.25 0.92
CA CYS A 202 11.56 9.89 1.11
C CYS A 202 12.33 9.17 2.22
N ALA A 203 13.67 9.29 2.23
CA ALA A 203 14.49 8.70 3.27
C ALA A 203 14.26 9.36 4.64
N ARG A 204 14.00 10.67 4.69
CA ARG A 204 13.64 11.38 5.92
C ARG A 204 12.31 10.90 6.51
N ILE A 205 11.30 10.64 5.67
CA ILE A 205 10.01 10.09 6.12
C ILE A 205 10.19 8.68 6.69
N LEU A 206 10.89 7.81 5.98
CA LEU A 206 11.15 6.45 6.45
C LEU A 206 12.01 6.45 7.73
N ALA A 207 12.99 7.36 7.84
CA ALA A 207 13.77 7.52 9.07
C ALA A 207 12.89 7.97 10.24
N GLY A 208 11.96 8.89 10.00
CA GLY A 208 10.97 9.27 11.01
C GLY A 208 10.17 8.08 11.53
N GLU A 209 9.64 7.24 10.64
CA GLU A 209 8.91 6.03 11.04
C GLU A 209 9.78 5.03 11.81
N ALA A 210 11.00 4.75 11.30
CA ALA A 210 11.91 3.80 11.92
C ALA A 210 12.36 4.27 13.31
N PHE A 211 12.72 5.54 13.46
CA PHE A 211 13.15 6.12 14.73
C PHE A 211 12.00 6.15 15.76
N LEU A 212 10.76 6.45 15.32
CA LEU A 212 9.58 6.34 16.20
C LEU A 212 9.38 4.91 16.72
N ARG A 213 9.52 3.92 15.86
CA ARG A 213 9.46 2.50 16.27
C ARG A 213 10.56 2.15 17.28
N MET A 214 11.76 2.69 17.09
CA MET A 214 12.91 2.49 17.99
C MET A 214 12.80 3.28 19.31
N GLY A 215 11.75 4.08 19.51
CA GLY A 215 11.59 4.96 20.66
C GLY A 215 12.50 6.20 20.64
N LYS A 216 13.08 6.55 19.49
CA LYS A 216 13.98 7.69 19.26
C LYS A 216 13.20 8.89 18.73
N ALA A 217 12.28 9.41 19.55
CA ALA A 217 11.35 10.44 19.12
C ALA A 217 12.04 11.76 18.71
N SER A 218 13.13 12.13 19.38
CA SER A 218 13.89 13.36 19.04
C SER A 218 14.55 13.25 17.68
N GLU A 219 15.15 12.10 17.37
CA GLU A 219 15.77 11.82 16.08
C GLU A 219 14.70 11.75 14.96
N ALA A 220 13.53 11.21 15.26
CA ALA A 220 12.40 11.18 14.35
C ALA A 220 11.92 12.59 14.00
N GLU A 221 11.72 13.47 14.99
CA GLU A 221 11.36 14.87 14.77
C GLU A 221 12.43 15.59 13.96
N ALA A 222 13.71 15.37 14.26
CA ALA A 222 14.81 15.97 13.54
C ALA A 222 14.88 15.51 12.07
N ALA A 223 14.60 14.23 11.79
CA ALA A 223 14.59 13.70 10.43
C ALA A 223 13.44 14.27 9.59
N VAL A 224 12.23 14.39 10.17
CA VAL A 224 11.02 14.79 9.43
C VAL A 224 10.88 16.31 9.29
N SER A 225 11.33 17.11 10.26
CA SER A 225 11.15 18.57 10.28
C SER A 225 11.65 19.28 9.01
N PRO A 226 12.78 18.91 8.39
CA PRO A 226 13.24 19.53 7.14
C PRO A 226 12.25 19.34 5.96
N VAL A 227 11.51 18.24 5.93
CA VAL A 227 10.48 18.00 4.89
C VAL A 227 9.38 19.05 4.98
N ILE A 228 8.99 19.43 6.20
CA ILE A 228 7.93 20.42 6.46
C ILE A 228 8.46 21.84 6.24
N SER A 229 9.63 22.16 6.76
CA SER A 229 10.18 23.53 6.76
C SER A 229 10.96 23.89 5.49
N GLY A 230 11.32 22.90 4.66
CA GLY A 230 12.16 23.10 3.48
C GLY A 230 11.50 23.84 2.31
N GLY A 231 10.19 24.05 2.36
CA GLY A 231 9.45 24.82 1.34
C GLY A 231 9.24 24.10 0.01
N ASN A 232 9.68 22.84 -0.10
CA ASN A 232 9.55 22.05 -1.32
C ASN A 232 8.11 21.54 -1.57
N TYR A 233 7.31 21.48 -0.54
CA TYR A 233 5.96 20.92 -0.56
C TYR A 233 4.97 21.88 0.05
N LYS A 234 3.70 21.76 -0.38
CA LYS A 234 2.59 22.56 0.14
C LYS A 234 1.33 21.70 0.18
N LEU A 235 0.59 21.75 1.28
CA LEU A 235 -0.71 21.10 1.37
C LEU A 235 -1.68 21.67 0.33
N ILE A 236 -2.39 20.78 -0.34
CA ILE A 236 -3.41 21.16 -1.32
C ILE A 236 -4.67 21.59 -0.58
N SER A 237 -5.09 22.82 -0.80
CA SER A 237 -6.26 23.43 -0.17
C SER A 237 -7.18 24.16 -1.15
N GLU A 238 -6.91 24.00 -2.46
CA GLU A 238 -7.69 24.54 -3.57
C GLU A 238 -7.75 23.53 -4.70
N ARG A 239 -8.84 23.57 -5.49
CA ARG A 239 -9.01 22.71 -6.66
C ARG A 239 -7.89 22.95 -7.66
N TYR A 240 -7.42 21.88 -8.30
CA TYR A 240 -6.34 21.93 -9.29
C TYR A 240 -6.44 20.82 -10.32
N GLY A 241 -5.58 20.91 -11.36
CA GLY A 241 -5.37 19.86 -12.35
C GLY A 241 -6.49 19.69 -13.37
N LYS A 242 -6.63 18.49 -13.87
CA LYS A 242 -7.45 18.16 -15.05
C LYS A 242 -8.95 18.32 -14.82
N TYR A 243 -9.43 18.18 -13.60
CA TYR A 243 -10.86 17.99 -13.29
C TYR A 243 -11.55 19.21 -12.69
N LEU A 244 -11.00 20.40 -12.90
CA LEU A 244 -11.56 21.65 -12.34
C LEU A 244 -13.02 21.94 -12.75
N ALA A 245 -13.42 21.50 -13.95
CA ALA A 245 -14.78 21.68 -14.46
C ALA A 245 -15.77 20.62 -13.95
N GLU A 246 -15.28 19.58 -13.30
CA GLU A 246 -16.11 18.49 -12.81
C GLU A 246 -16.43 18.63 -11.31
N ALA A 247 -17.48 17.93 -10.86
CA ALA A 247 -17.78 17.83 -9.45
C ALA A 247 -16.63 17.16 -8.68
N GLY A 248 -16.26 17.72 -7.55
CA GLY A 248 -15.16 17.26 -6.71
C GLY A 248 -14.78 18.31 -5.69
N ASP A 249 -13.81 18.01 -4.86
CA ASP A 249 -13.17 18.92 -3.92
C ASP A 249 -11.64 18.82 -4.06
N TYR A 250 -10.92 19.78 -3.46
CA TYR A 250 -9.45 19.83 -3.55
C TYR A 250 -8.76 18.62 -2.93
N TYR A 251 -9.40 17.95 -1.96
CA TYR A 251 -8.82 16.74 -1.38
C TYR A 251 -8.96 15.55 -2.33
N SER A 252 -10.14 15.39 -2.95
CA SER A 252 -10.35 14.32 -3.95
C SER A 252 -9.51 14.52 -5.21
N ASP A 253 -9.22 15.76 -5.60
CA ASP A 253 -8.41 16.05 -6.79
C ASP A 253 -7.01 15.41 -6.70
N MET A 254 -6.43 15.29 -5.51
CA MET A 254 -5.11 14.66 -5.30
C MET A 254 -5.05 13.19 -5.73
N PHE A 255 -6.20 12.52 -5.73
CA PHE A 255 -6.31 11.09 -5.99
C PHE A 255 -6.99 10.79 -7.33
N ARG A 256 -7.33 11.80 -8.11
CA ARG A 256 -7.91 11.58 -9.45
C ARG A 256 -6.82 11.24 -10.46
N TRP A 257 -7.12 10.39 -11.40
CA TRP A 257 -6.20 9.97 -12.45
C TRP A 257 -5.64 11.18 -13.21
N HIS A 258 -4.32 11.23 -13.41
CA HIS A 258 -3.59 12.37 -14.01
C HIS A 258 -3.60 13.67 -13.16
N ASN A 259 -3.69 13.53 -11.84
CA ASN A 259 -3.49 14.65 -10.90
C ASN A 259 -2.49 14.31 -9.79
N GLN A 260 -1.89 13.12 -9.80
CA GLN A 260 -1.05 12.66 -8.70
C GLN A 260 0.38 13.18 -8.75
N ARG A 261 0.91 13.44 -9.95
CA ARG A 261 2.32 13.84 -10.14
C ARG A 261 2.53 15.31 -9.79
N ARG A 262 3.72 15.63 -9.33
CA ARG A 262 4.11 17.03 -9.11
C ARG A 262 4.02 17.86 -10.40
N SER A 263 4.39 17.27 -11.53
CA SER A 263 4.24 17.87 -12.87
C SER A 263 2.78 18.14 -13.28
N GLU A 264 1.82 17.51 -12.62
CA GLU A 264 0.37 17.68 -12.83
C GLU A 264 -0.25 18.68 -11.82
N GLY A 265 0.58 19.28 -10.96
CA GLY A 265 0.17 20.27 -9.97
C GLY A 265 0.03 19.75 -8.53
N ASN A 266 0.34 18.47 -8.27
CA ASN A 266 0.33 17.94 -6.92
C ASN A 266 1.54 18.45 -6.12
N THR A 267 1.34 19.53 -5.37
CA THR A 267 2.38 20.12 -4.53
C THR A 267 2.63 19.37 -3.22
N GLU A 268 1.78 18.41 -2.88
CA GLU A 268 1.85 17.65 -1.63
C GLU A 268 2.66 16.36 -1.76
N GLY A 269 2.77 15.79 -2.97
CA GLY A 269 3.43 14.51 -3.22
C GLY A 269 4.94 14.55 -2.96
N ILE A 270 5.44 13.70 -2.06
CA ILE A 270 6.85 13.48 -1.77
C ILE A 270 7.38 12.35 -2.64
N TRP A 271 6.70 11.21 -2.62
CA TRP A 271 6.94 10.09 -3.51
C TRP A 271 5.64 9.61 -4.13
N VAL A 272 5.58 9.69 -5.45
CA VAL A 272 4.48 9.15 -6.24
C VAL A 272 5.05 8.03 -7.10
N PHE A 273 4.59 6.80 -6.85
CA PHE A 273 4.94 5.65 -7.68
C PHE A 273 4.20 5.79 -9.02
N GLN A 274 4.95 6.10 -10.07
CA GLN A 274 4.38 6.41 -11.38
C GLN A 274 4.20 5.13 -12.20
N MET A 275 3.05 5.01 -12.83
CA MET A 275 2.69 3.89 -13.70
C MET A 275 2.43 4.37 -15.11
N GLU A 276 2.99 3.67 -16.10
CA GLU A 276 2.76 3.97 -17.51
C GLU A 276 1.79 2.96 -18.12
N TYR A 277 0.83 3.48 -18.87
CA TYR A 277 -0.19 2.67 -19.54
C TYR A 277 0.29 2.05 -20.86
N ASN A 278 1.32 2.61 -21.47
CA ASN A 278 1.74 2.23 -22.81
C ASN A 278 2.52 0.89 -22.79
N ARG A 279 1.83 -0.19 -23.11
CA ARG A 279 2.41 -1.53 -23.22
C ARG A 279 3.56 -1.63 -24.22
N ASP A 280 3.51 -0.85 -25.30
CA ASP A 280 4.56 -0.85 -26.34
C ASP A 280 5.87 -0.22 -25.83
N VAL A 281 5.77 0.77 -24.94
CA VAL A 281 6.93 1.41 -24.31
C VAL A 281 7.48 0.58 -23.15
N THR A 282 6.60 -0.03 -22.35
CA THR A 282 7.01 -0.81 -21.18
C THR A 282 7.51 -2.20 -21.54
N GLY A 283 7.30 -2.66 -22.78
CA GLY A 283 7.74 -3.97 -23.28
C GLY A 283 7.09 -5.14 -22.55
N GLY A 284 6.09 -4.90 -21.70
CA GLY A 284 5.58 -5.92 -20.84
C GLY A 284 4.14 -5.78 -20.39
N THR A 285 3.66 -6.84 -19.80
CA THR A 285 2.46 -6.87 -19.00
C THR A 285 2.72 -6.04 -17.74
N ILE A 286 2.04 -4.92 -17.59
CA ILE A 286 1.87 -4.33 -16.26
C ILE A 286 1.05 -5.35 -15.49
N ASP A 287 1.65 -5.92 -14.45
CA ASP A 287 0.92 -6.75 -13.53
C ASP A 287 -0.27 -5.96 -12.99
N ASN A 288 -1.37 -6.63 -12.90
CA ASN A 288 -2.69 -6.10 -12.67
C ASN A 288 -2.79 -5.36 -11.30
N PRO A 289 -2.75 -4.02 -11.24
CA PRO A 289 -2.91 -3.30 -9.97
C PRO A 289 -4.26 -3.58 -9.33
N GLN A 290 -4.25 -4.03 -8.08
CA GLN A 290 -5.43 -4.56 -7.42
C GLN A 290 -6.19 -3.57 -6.53
N GLN A 291 -5.63 -2.40 -6.23
CA GLN A 291 -6.19 -1.46 -5.24
C GLN A 291 -7.62 -1.04 -5.56
N ARG A 292 -7.94 -0.69 -6.82
CA ARG A 292 -9.31 -0.35 -7.21
C ARG A 292 -10.27 -1.51 -6.95
N ARG A 293 -9.88 -2.72 -7.34
CA ARG A 293 -10.72 -3.92 -7.19
C ARG A 293 -10.92 -4.27 -5.72
N ASN A 294 -9.97 -3.96 -4.88
CA ASN A 294 -10.08 -4.17 -3.45
C ASN A 294 -10.98 -3.12 -2.79
N TRP A 295 -10.65 -1.84 -2.95
CA TRP A 295 -11.28 -0.76 -2.20
C TRP A 295 -12.65 -0.32 -2.74
N VAL A 296 -12.88 -0.37 -4.05
CA VAL A 296 -14.14 0.08 -4.67
C VAL A 296 -15.18 -1.02 -4.64
N ALA A 297 -16.39 -0.66 -4.24
CA ALA A 297 -17.54 -1.58 -4.21
C ALA A 297 -17.87 -2.11 -5.62
N ALA A 298 -18.40 -3.33 -5.69
CA ALA A 298 -18.80 -3.97 -6.93
C ALA A 298 -20.18 -3.47 -7.43
N PHE A 299 -20.42 -2.17 -7.38
CA PHE A 299 -21.71 -1.52 -7.67
C PHE A 299 -22.27 -1.88 -9.06
N HIS A 300 -21.40 -2.18 -10.04
CA HIS A 300 -21.79 -2.59 -11.39
C HIS A 300 -22.62 -3.91 -11.42
N LYS A 301 -22.65 -4.64 -10.32
CA LYS A 301 -23.52 -5.83 -10.16
C LYS A 301 -24.96 -5.45 -9.79
N ILE A 302 -25.23 -4.19 -9.46
CA ILE A 302 -26.58 -3.70 -9.14
C ILE A 302 -27.30 -3.39 -10.44
N ASP A 303 -28.54 -3.90 -10.59
CA ASP A 303 -29.37 -3.54 -11.74
C ASP A 303 -29.62 -2.02 -11.78
N GLY A 304 -29.48 -1.42 -12.97
CA GLY A 304 -29.53 0.03 -13.14
C GLY A 304 -28.19 0.76 -12.94
N MET A 305 -27.12 0.03 -12.62
CA MET A 305 -25.76 0.59 -12.54
C MET A 305 -24.82 -0.01 -13.58
N GLN A 306 -23.85 0.77 -14.01
CA GLN A 306 -22.75 0.36 -14.87
C GLN A 306 -21.45 1.02 -14.44
N ASN A 307 -20.31 0.51 -14.91
CA ASN A 307 -19.02 1.13 -14.68
C ASN A 307 -18.98 2.57 -15.19
N ALA A 308 -18.43 3.47 -14.41
CA ALA A 308 -18.23 4.86 -14.77
C ALA A 308 -17.15 5.50 -13.89
N ASP A 309 -16.46 6.52 -14.40
CA ASP A 309 -15.48 7.28 -13.65
C ASP A 309 -16.11 7.94 -12.40
N SER A 310 -17.28 8.52 -12.54
CA SER A 310 -18.04 9.11 -11.45
C SER A 310 -18.35 8.15 -10.29
N LEU A 311 -18.33 6.84 -10.53
CA LEU A 311 -18.52 5.79 -9.53
C LEU A 311 -17.20 5.09 -9.12
N GLY A 312 -16.06 5.50 -9.68
CA GLY A 312 -14.75 4.95 -9.36
C GLY A 312 -14.34 3.72 -10.18
N GLY A 313 -15.01 3.47 -11.30
CA GLY A 313 -14.72 2.34 -12.19
C GLY A 313 -15.15 0.99 -11.63
N ARG A 314 -14.54 -0.09 -12.11
CA ARG A 314 -14.92 -1.45 -11.73
C ARG A 314 -14.23 -1.92 -10.46
N GLY A 315 -14.98 -1.92 -9.36
CA GLY A 315 -14.57 -2.55 -8.10
C GLY A 315 -15.02 -4.00 -7.97
N ASN A 316 -14.42 -4.75 -7.04
CA ASN A 316 -14.86 -6.08 -6.63
C ASN A 316 -15.27 -6.15 -5.16
N GLY A 317 -14.99 -5.10 -4.38
CA GLY A 317 -15.37 -5.06 -2.97
C GLY A 317 -14.68 -6.12 -2.12
N ARG A 318 -13.40 -6.35 -2.36
CA ARG A 318 -12.60 -7.34 -1.62
C ARG A 318 -12.28 -6.86 -0.20
N LEU A 319 -11.99 -5.57 -0.07
CA LEU A 319 -11.64 -4.90 1.18
C LEU A 319 -12.60 -3.74 1.42
N ARG A 320 -13.23 -3.72 2.58
CA ARG A 320 -14.17 -2.68 2.99
C ARG A 320 -13.57 -1.83 4.11
N LEU A 321 -14.06 -0.62 4.25
CA LEU A 321 -13.82 0.16 5.46
C LEU A 321 -14.52 -0.51 6.66
N SER A 322 -13.86 -0.55 7.82
CA SER A 322 -14.48 -1.00 9.07
C SER A 322 -15.70 -0.15 9.43
N ASN A 323 -16.58 -0.65 10.31
CA ASN A 323 -17.69 0.13 10.83
C ASN A 323 -17.21 1.38 11.58
N TYR A 324 -16.04 1.32 12.21
CA TYR A 324 -15.43 2.47 12.85
C TYR A 324 -15.13 3.60 11.87
N VAL A 325 -14.50 3.30 10.75
CA VAL A 325 -14.21 4.29 9.70
C VAL A 325 -15.49 4.79 9.03
N LYS A 326 -16.44 3.87 8.78
CA LYS A 326 -17.69 4.24 8.12
C LYS A 326 -18.55 5.20 8.96
N TYR A 327 -18.63 4.99 10.27
CA TYR A 327 -19.67 5.61 11.09
C TYR A 327 -19.17 6.31 12.36
N GLY A 328 -17.92 6.09 12.80
CA GLY A 328 -17.42 6.54 14.09
C GLY A 328 -16.38 7.66 14.07
N ILE A 329 -15.60 7.78 13.01
CA ILE A 329 -14.35 8.55 13.10
C ILE A 329 -14.45 10.00 12.61
N TYR A 330 -15.29 10.28 11.60
CA TYR A 330 -15.35 11.60 10.98
C TYR A 330 -16.31 12.53 11.68
N GLU A 331 -15.88 13.78 11.84
CA GLU A 331 -16.66 14.88 12.37
C GLU A 331 -17.45 15.58 11.25
N LYS A 332 -18.53 16.26 11.63
CA LYS A 332 -19.31 17.06 10.68
C LYS A 332 -18.46 18.20 10.12
N GLY A 333 -18.43 18.31 8.81
CA GLY A 333 -17.68 19.36 8.11
C GLY A 333 -16.26 18.95 7.69
N ASP A 334 -15.80 17.75 8.05
CA ASP A 334 -14.53 17.22 7.57
C ASP A 334 -14.65 16.84 6.08
N ILE A 335 -13.96 17.57 5.21
CA ILE A 335 -14.00 17.36 3.76
C ILE A 335 -13.54 15.96 3.35
N ARG A 336 -12.66 15.32 4.15
CA ARG A 336 -12.16 13.96 3.92
C ARG A 336 -13.27 12.90 4.00
N ASN A 337 -14.43 13.26 4.58
CA ASN A 337 -15.65 12.46 4.61
C ASN A 337 -16.71 12.91 3.59
N SER A 338 -16.40 13.83 2.69
CA SER A 338 -17.31 14.20 1.61
C SER A 338 -17.62 12.99 0.72
N ASN A 339 -18.71 13.03 -0.05
CA ASN A 339 -19.02 11.94 -0.98
C ASN A 339 -18.00 11.80 -2.13
N HIS A 340 -17.13 12.79 -2.29
CA HIS A 340 -16.01 12.74 -3.22
C HIS A 340 -14.81 11.96 -2.66
N ASN A 341 -14.71 11.78 -1.34
CA ASN A 341 -13.59 11.14 -0.66
C ASN A 341 -13.95 9.79 -0.03
N ILE A 342 -15.08 9.74 0.67
CA ILE A 342 -15.73 8.49 1.11
C ILE A 342 -17.08 8.42 0.42
N ARG A 343 -17.19 7.60 -0.59
CA ARG A 343 -18.41 7.49 -1.36
C ARG A 343 -19.49 6.77 -0.56
N ARG A 344 -20.45 7.54 -0.10
CA ARG A 344 -21.58 7.08 0.73
C ARG A 344 -22.88 7.05 -0.05
N ILE A 345 -22.97 7.76 -1.16
CA ILE A 345 -24.16 7.87 -1.98
C ILE A 345 -23.80 7.42 -3.39
N LEU A 346 -24.57 6.47 -3.91
CA LEU A 346 -24.53 6.03 -5.29
C LEU A 346 -25.84 6.42 -5.98
N TYR A 347 -25.75 6.66 -7.29
CA TYR A 347 -26.90 6.98 -8.13
C TYR A 347 -26.96 5.98 -9.28
N TYR A 348 -28.18 5.57 -9.66
CA TYR A 348 -28.36 4.76 -10.86
C TYR A 348 -27.86 5.50 -12.08
N ASN A 349 -26.97 4.88 -12.87
CA ASN A 349 -26.26 5.53 -13.96
C ASN A 349 -26.35 4.81 -15.30
N LYS A 350 -27.09 3.70 -15.40
CA LYS A 350 -27.33 3.03 -16.67
C LYS A 350 -28.29 3.86 -17.52
N PRO A 351 -27.93 4.25 -18.75
CA PRO A 351 -28.76 5.11 -19.59
C PRO A 351 -30.16 4.54 -19.82
N ASN A 352 -31.17 5.40 -19.74
CA ASN A 352 -32.58 5.07 -20.00
C ASN A 352 -33.14 3.90 -19.15
N TRP A 353 -32.51 3.61 -18.02
CA TRP A 353 -32.98 2.56 -17.12
C TRP A 353 -34.07 3.09 -16.18
N SER A 354 -35.06 2.24 -15.92
CA SER A 354 -36.04 2.42 -14.85
C SER A 354 -36.40 1.07 -14.24
N GLY A 355 -36.76 1.08 -12.97
CA GLY A 355 -37.11 -0.12 -12.23
C GLY A 355 -37.93 0.19 -11.01
N THR A 356 -38.21 -0.82 -10.20
CA THR A 356 -38.88 -0.69 -8.92
C THR A 356 -38.09 -1.39 -7.83
N VAL A 357 -38.10 -0.83 -6.62
CA VAL A 357 -37.45 -1.39 -5.45
C VAL A 357 -38.41 -1.35 -4.28
N TRP A 358 -38.35 -2.36 -3.40
CA TRP A 358 -39.04 -2.35 -2.13
C TRP A 358 -38.19 -1.67 -1.08
N VAL A 359 -38.76 -0.69 -0.35
CA VAL A 359 -38.04 0.12 0.63
C VAL A 359 -38.73 0.11 1.97
N LYS A 360 -37.96 -0.12 3.02
CA LYS A 360 -38.39 0.00 4.42
C LYS A 360 -37.30 0.72 5.21
N ASP A 361 -37.66 1.72 6.00
CA ASP A 361 -36.76 2.49 6.85
C ASP A 361 -35.54 3.06 6.09
N GLY A 362 -35.72 3.41 4.79
CA GLY A 362 -34.67 3.94 3.93
C GLY A 362 -33.75 2.88 3.30
N PHE A 363 -34.00 1.59 3.54
CA PHE A 363 -33.23 0.50 2.96
C PHE A 363 -34.06 -0.28 1.93
N LYS A 364 -33.39 -0.77 0.90
CA LYS A 364 -33.95 -1.74 -0.03
C LYS A 364 -34.13 -3.07 0.70
N VAL A 365 -35.29 -3.65 0.57
CA VAL A 365 -35.68 -4.94 1.20
C VAL A 365 -36.25 -5.89 0.16
N ASP A 366 -36.44 -7.15 0.53
CA ASP A 366 -37.06 -8.15 -0.34
C ASP A 366 -38.56 -7.86 -0.52
N GLU A 367 -39.08 -8.22 -1.68
CA GLU A 367 -40.53 -8.16 -1.96
C GLU A 367 -41.32 -8.91 -0.90
N GLY A 368 -42.44 -8.36 -0.51
CA GLY A 368 -43.28 -8.96 0.54
C GLY A 368 -42.85 -8.70 1.98
N THR A 369 -41.76 -7.92 2.19
CA THR A 369 -41.36 -7.50 3.54
C THR A 369 -42.47 -6.67 4.19
N ALA A 370 -42.91 -7.06 5.38
CA ALA A 370 -43.98 -6.35 6.10
C ALA A 370 -43.60 -4.88 6.36
N GLY A 371 -44.46 -3.94 5.97
CA GLY A 371 -44.26 -2.50 6.11
C GLY A 371 -43.33 -1.89 5.06
N ALA A 372 -42.92 -2.64 4.04
CA ALA A 372 -42.19 -2.10 2.91
C ALA A 372 -43.12 -1.42 1.90
N THR A 373 -42.66 -0.39 1.25
CA THR A 373 -43.32 0.30 0.13
C THR A 373 -42.58 0.09 -1.16
N GLN A 374 -43.31 -0.05 -2.26
CA GLN A 374 -42.71 -0.12 -3.58
C GLN A 374 -42.38 1.31 -4.11
N VAL A 375 -41.19 1.53 -4.52
CA VAL A 375 -40.67 2.82 -5.04
C VAL A 375 -40.18 2.64 -6.46
N SER A 376 -40.69 3.48 -7.37
CA SER A 376 -40.19 3.56 -8.73
C SER A 376 -38.89 4.35 -8.74
N VAL A 377 -37.87 3.84 -9.41
CA VAL A 377 -36.54 4.44 -9.54
C VAL A 377 -36.09 4.46 -11.00
N LYS A 378 -35.25 5.43 -11.33
CA LYS A 378 -34.71 5.60 -12.70
C LYS A 378 -33.27 6.10 -12.66
N THR A 379 -32.66 6.17 -13.82
CA THR A 379 -31.36 6.79 -14.00
C THR A 379 -31.33 8.19 -13.38
N GLY A 380 -30.33 8.47 -12.55
CA GLY A 380 -30.14 9.71 -11.78
C GLY A 380 -30.73 9.68 -10.37
N ASP A 381 -31.59 8.70 -10.04
CA ASP A 381 -32.11 8.57 -8.69
C ASP A 381 -31.07 7.96 -7.74
N LYS A 382 -31.14 8.34 -6.46
CA LYS A 382 -30.31 7.76 -5.41
C LYS A 382 -30.62 6.28 -5.25
N ALA A 383 -29.59 5.44 -5.22
CA ALA A 383 -29.72 4.02 -4.97
C ALA A 383 -29.95 3.75 -3.48
N TYR A 384 -30.87 2.81 -3.20
CA TYR A 384 -31.14 2.34 -1.85
C TYR A 384 -30.21 1.17 -1.49
N TRP A 385 -29.61 1.25 -0.32
CA TRP A 385 -28.71 0.21 0.19
C TRP A 385 -29.49 -0.91 0.85
N THR A 386 -29.01 -2.14 0.73
CA THR A 386 -29.49 -3.28 1.53
C THR A 386 -28.42 -3.73 2.50
N VAL A 387 -28.82 -4.41 3.56
CA VAL A 387 -27.88 -5.07 4.47
C VAL A 387 -27.08 -6.16 3.74
N LYS A 388 -27.69 -6.87 2.79
CA LYS A 388 -27.04 -7.90 1.98
C LYS A 388 -26.03 -7.31 0.98
N ASP A 389 -26.39 -6.20 0.33
CA ASP A 389 -25.54 -5.55 -0.67
C ASP A 389 -24.28 -4.90 -0.04
N THR A 390 -24.33 -4.60 1.27
CA THR A 390 -23.20 -4.00 1.99
C THR A 390 -22.01 -4.94 2.15
N LEU A 391 -22.07 -6.19 1.70
CA LEU A 391 -20.93 -7.11 1.80
C LEU A 391 -19.85 -6.88 0.73
N ASN A 392 -20.24 -6.67 -0.53
CA ASN A 392 -19.26 -6.40 -1.59
C ASN A 392 -19.78 -5.51 -2.71
N VAL A 393 -21.09 -5.35 -2.82
CA VAL A 393 -21.75 -4.70 -3.95
C VAL A 393 -21.96 -3.21 -3.70
N MET A 394 -22.37 -2.87 -2.47
CA MET A 394 -22.77 -1.50 -2.12
C MET A 394 -22.44 -1.19 -0.66
N TYR A 395 -21.43 -0.36 -0.44
CA TYR A 395 -20.98 0.08 0.89
C TYR A 395 -20.18 1.39 0.77
N PRO A 396 -20.05 2.19 1.85
CA PRO A 396 -19.14 3.32 1.88
C PRO A 396 -17.71 2.89 1.61
N HIS A 397 -17.06 3.49 0.61
CA HIS A 397 -15.70 3.16 0.24
C HIS A 397 -14.87 4.40 -0.08
N THR A 398 -13.55 4.30 0.10
CA THR A 398 -12.64 5.38 -0.28
C THR A 398 -12.58 5.51 -1.80
N THR A 399 -12.54 6.75 -2.28
CA THR A 399 -12.41 7.05 -3.72
C THR A 399 -10.96 7.15 -4.17
N LYS A 400 -10.00 7.14 -3.24
CA LYS A 400 -8.56 7.32 -3.54
C LYS A 400 -8.03 6.35 -4.59
N TRP A 401 -8.58 5.14 -4.65
CA TRP A 401 -8.23 4.12 -5.65
C TRP A 401 -9.24 3.99 -6.79
N GLY A 402 -10.26 4.84 -6.78
CA GLY A 402 -11.21 4.90 -7.88
C GLY A 402 -10.58 5.45 -9.16
N GLY A 403 -11.15 5.06 -10.27
CA GLY A 403 -10.79 5.52 -11.60
C GLY A 403 -11.37 4.62 -12.67
N TYR A 404 -11.52 5.16 -13.86
CA TYR A 404 -12.12 4.47 -15.00
C TYR A 404 -11.27 4.71 -16.23
N ASP A 405 -10.87 3.65 -16.87
CA ASP A 405 -10.20 3.70 -18.16
C ASP A 405 -11.23 3.54 -19.27
N PRO A 406 -11.49 4.57 -20.08
CA PRO A 406 -12.47 4.48 -21.15
C PRO A 406 -12.03 3.55 -22.29
N THR A 407 -10.75 3.19 -22.36
CA THR A 407 -10.22 2.27 -23.38
C THR A 407 -10.30 0.81 -22.93
N ASP A 408 -10.47 0.56 -21.63
CA ASP A 408 -10.71 -0.76 -21.04
C ASP A 408 -11.91 -0.70 -20.08
N ASP A 409 -13.09 -0.62 -20.65
CA ASP A 409 -14.38 -0.52 -19.95
C ASP A 409 -14.63 -1.67 -18.97
N PHE A 410 -14.19 -2.86 -19.31
CA PHE A 410 -14.27 -4.03 -18.47
C PHE A 410 -13.11 -4.12 -17.47
N GLY A 411 -12.04 -3.37 -17.67
CA GLY A 411 -10.73 -3.29 -17.05
C GLY A 411 -10.51 -4.04 -15.76
N TYR A 412 -9.67 -5.05 -15.83
CA TYR A 412 -9.18 -5.71 -14.62
C TYR A 412 -8.18 -4.84 -13.86
N ALA A 413 -7.38 -4.08 -14.57
CA ALA A 413 -6.36 -3.22 -14.00
C ALA A 413 -6.72 -1.75 -14.18
N LEU A 414 -6.38 -0.92 -13.22
CA LEU A 414 -6.29 0.51 -13.40
C LEU A 414 -4.84 0.92 -13.24
N VAL A 415 -4.22 1.34 -14.33
CA VAL A 415 -2.89 1.92 -14.33
C VAL A 415 -3.00 3.36 -13.82
N LYS A 416 -2.88 3.52 -12.52
CA LYS A 416 -3.02 4.79 -11.81
C LYS A 416 -1.84 4.97 -10.87
N ASP A 417 -1.24 6.14 -10.88
CA ASP A 417 -0.13 6.48 -10.00
C ASP A 417 -0.53 6.37 -8.52
N TRP A 418 0.43 5.99 -7.69
CA TRP A 418 0.23 5.79 -6.26
C TRP A 418 0.92 6.90 -5.47
N PRO A 419 0.19 7.72 -4.72
CA PRO A 419 0.78 8.61 -3.74
C PRO A 419 1.27 7.78 -2.55
N VAL A 420 2.58 7.48 -2.53
CA VAL A 420 3.20 6.64 -1.49
C VAL A 420 3.51 7.45 -0.25
N MET A 421 4.08 8.65 -0.44
CA MET A 421 4.41 9.57 0.65
C MET A 421 3.98 10.98 0.27
N ARG A 422 3.37 11.69 1.19
CA ARG A 422 2.95 13.09 0.99
C ARG A 422 3.13 13.92 2.25
N LEU A 423 3.12 15.24 2.11
CA LEU A 423 3.43 16.17 3.19
C LEU A 423 2.57 15.97 4.44
N ALA A 424 1.33 15.55 4.29
CA ALA A 424 0.46 15.26 5.43
C ALA A 424 1.03 14.17 6.35
N ASP A 425 1.69 13.15 5.79
CA ASP A 425 2.34 12.12 6.60
C ASP A 425 3.51 12.67 7.41
N ALA A 426 4.29 13.61 6.85
CA ALA A 426 5.34 14.32 7.58
C ALA A 426 4.80 15.03 8.83
N TYR A 427 3.67 15.73 8.71
CA TYR A 427 3.01 16.37 9.87
C TYR A 427 2.56 15.35 10.91
N LEU A 428 1.96 14.23 10.48
CA LEU A 428 1.50 13.17 11.37
C LEU A 428 2.66 12.49 12.10
N LEU A 429 3.77 12.22 11.43
CA LEU A 429 4.97 11.64 12.06
C LEU A 429 5.63 12.62 13.04
N ARG A 430 5.68 13.91 12.70
CA ARG A 430 6.20 14.92 13.63
C ARG A 430 5.29 15.10 14.85
N ALA A 431 3.99 15.08 14.66
CA ALA A 431 3.04 15.10 15.78
C ALA A 431 3.22 13.87 16.68
N GLU A 432 3.44 12.68 16.11
CA GLU A 432 3.74 11.47 16.88
C GLU A 432 5.01 11.62 17.70
N ALA A 433 6.10 12.10 17.08
CA ALA A 433 7.35 12.35 17.77
C ALA A 433 7.18 13.32 18.95
N ARG A 434 6.42 14.38 18.75
CA ARG A 434 6.09 15.38 19.77
C ARG A 434 5.24 14.81 20.90
N ILE A 435 4.27 13.95 20.60
CA ILE A 435 3.48 13.24 21.63
C ILE A 435 4.41 12.36 22.48
N GLN A 436 5.29 11.57 21.85
CA GLN A 436 6.23 10.71 22.58
C GLN A 436 7.21 11.49 23.45
N GLN A 437 7.54 12.72 23.08
CA GLN A 437 8.38 13.64 23.87
C GLN A 437 7.61 14.44 24.93
N GLY A 438 6.27 14.29 25.02
CA GLY A 438 5.42 15.09 25.92
C GLY A 438 5.12 16.51 25.42
N ASN A 439 5.56 16.87 24.21
CA ASN A 439 5.25 18.17 23.58
C ASN A 439 3.88 18.12 22.89
N THR A 440 2.83 17.97 23.69
CA THR A 440 1.45 17.88 23.16
C THR A 440 0.95 19.19 22.52
N ALA A 441 1.47 20.34 22.93
CA ALA A 441 1.15 21.62 22.29
C ALA A 441 1.67 21.66 20.85
N GLY A 442 2.94 21.34 20.63
CA GLY A 442 3.51 21.26 19.30
C GLY A 442 2.85 20.18 18.41
N ALA A 443 2.43 19.06 19.03
CA ALA A 443 1.65 18.06 18.31
C ALA A 443 0.29 18.59 17.85
N ALA A 444 -0.41 19.33 18.70
CA ALA A 444 -1.70 19.97 18.34
C ALA A 444 -1.52 20.99 17.20
N GLU A 445 -0.40 21.73 17.19
CA GLU A 445 -0.08 22.64 16.07
C GLU A 445 0.00 21.88 14.74
N ASP A 446 0.76 20.77 14.69
CA ASP A 446 0.90 19.96 13.48
C ASP A 446 -0.44 19.39 13.01
N ILE A 447 -1.22 18.84 13.92
CA ILE A 447 -2.54 18.30 13.60
C ILE A 447 -3.49 19.41 13.13
N ASN A 448 -3.46 20.58 13.74
CA ASN A 448 -4.29 21.71 13.32
C ASN A 448 -3.98 22.20 11.90
N VAL A 449 -2.74 22.09 11.43
CA VAL A 449 -2.41 22.40 10.02
C VAL A 449 -3.23 21.51 9.06
N LEU A 450 -3.34 20.21 9.34
CA LEU A 450 -4.13 19.28 8.53
C LEU A 450 -5.64 19.54 8.70
N ARG A 451 -6.08 19.81 9.91
CA ARG A 451 -7.49 20.07 10.21
C ARG A 451 -7.95 21.44 9.73
N ASP A 452 -7.07 22.43 9.65
CA ASP A 452 -7.36 23.73 9.04
C ASP A 452 -7.68 23.57 7.56
N ARG A 453 -6.94 22.73 6.86
CA ARG A 453 -7.27 22.32 5.50
C ARG A 453 -8.60 21.55 5.45
N ALA A 454 -8.75 20.54 6.30
CA ALA A 454 -9.91 19.63 6.26
C ALA A 454 -11.25 20.32 6.56
N PHE A 455 -11.26 21.36 7.37
CA PHE A 455 -12.46 22.09 7.78
C PHE A 455 -12.60 23.48 7.14
N LYS A 456 -11.72 23.85 6.18
CA LYS A 456 -11.69 25.16 5.53
C LYS A 456 -13.07 25.59 4.99
N GLU A 457 -13.69 24.74 4.18
CA GLU A 457 -14.99 25.04 3.57
C GLU A 457 -16.10 25.11 4.61
N TYR A 458 -16.16 24.14 5.52
CA TYR A 458 -17.18 24.12 6.56
C TYR A 458 -17.11 25.34 7.49
N ARG A 459 -15.91 25.82 7.83
CA ARG A 459 -15.75 27.05 8.62
C ARG A 459 -16.27 28.28 7.87
N ALA A 460 -15.99 28.36 6.57
CA ALA A 460 -16.48 29.44 5.74
C ALA A 460 -18.01 29.44 5.62
N GLU A 461 -18.61 28.24 5.44
CA GLU A 461 -20.07 28.11 5.31
C GLU A 461 -20.82 28.28 6.61
N SER A 462 -20.31 27.74 7.72
CA SER A 462 -20.99 27.74 9.02
C SER A 462 -20.71 28.99 9.86
N GLY A 463 -19.67 29.77 9.51
CA GLY A 463 -19.17 30.88 10.34
C GLY A 463 -18.45 30.41 11.62
N ASN A 464 -18.27 29.11 11.82
CA ASN A 464 -17.58 28.56 12.99
C ASN A 464 -16.08 28.38 12.74
N ALA A 465 -15.28 29.38 13.06
CA ALA A 465 -13.83 29.38 12.85
C ALA A 465 -13.09 28.29 13.65
N GLU A 466 -13.69 27.79 14.74
CA GLU A 466 -13.07 26.78 15.63
C GLU A 466 -13.46 25.34 15.27
N ALA A 467 -14.34 25.15 14.24
CA ALA A 467 -14.74 23.83 13.85
C ALA A 467 -13.52 22.95 13.49
N GLY A 468 -13.46 21.77 14.06
CA GLY A 468 -12.40 20.80 13.83
C GLY A 468 -11.06 21.12 14.50
N LYS A 469 -10.86 22.25 15.19
CA LYS A 469 -9.61 22.52 15.93
C LYS A 469 -9.46 21.60 17.14
N VAL A 470 -8.21 21.28 17.43
CA VAL A 470 -7.83 20.44 18.57
C VAL A 470 -6.86 21.16 19.48
N THR A 471 -6.87 20.75 20.75
CA THR A 471 -6.03 21.31 21.82
C THR A 471 -4.94 20.32 22.24
N ALA A 472 -3.93 20.82 22.97
CA ALA A 472 -2.88 19.98 23.54
C ALA A 472 -3.43 18.85 24.42
N ALA A 473 -4.53 19.09 25.15
CA ALA A 473 -5.15 18.09 26.02
C ALA A 473 -5.74 16.87 25.28
N GLN A 474 -6.04 17.00 23.98
CA GLN A 474 -6.56 15.94 23.13
C GLN A 474 -5.45 15.11 22.48
N MET A 475 -4.19 15.56 22.53
CA MET A 475 -3.07 14.92 21.84
C MET A 475 -2.61 13.67 22.58
N THR A 476 -3.25 12.57 22.25
CA THR A 476 -2.90 11.22 22.67
C THR A 476 -2.50 10.40 21.45
N MET A 477 -1.83 9.27 21.67
CA MET A 477 -1.51 8.33 20.59
C MET A 477 -2.79 7.83 19.90
N ASP A 478 -3.87 7.59 20.63
CA ASP A 478 -5.14 7.16 20.07
C ASP A 478 -5.77 8.22 19.18
N PHE A 479 -5.75 9.48 19.60
CA PHE A 479 -6.22 10.58 18.77
C PHE A 479 -5.40 10.72 17.47
N LEU A 480 -4.07 10.61 17.58
CA LEU A 480 -3.18 10.64 16.43
C LEU A 480 -3.47 9.50 15.44
N LEU A 481 -3.66 8.28 15.95
CA LEU A 481 -4.00 7.12 15.12
C LEU A 481 -5.36 7.31 14.40
N ASP A 482 -6.30 7.98 15.04
CA ASP A 482 -7.57 8.36 14.42
C ASP A 482 -7.38 9.44 13.34
N GLU A 483 -6.52 10.42 13.60
CA GLU A 483 -6.21 11.45 12.60
C GLU A 483 -5.47 10.85 11.40
N ARG A 484 -4.56 9.89 11.64
CA ARG A 484 -3.94 9.10 10.55
C ARG A 484 -4.98 8.37 9.70
N ILE A 485 -6.01 7.77 10.30
CA ILE A 485 -7.11 7.16 9.52
C ILE A 485 -7.83 8.20 8.70
N ARG A 486 -8.25 9.34 9.29
CA ARG A 486 -8.97 10.40 8.57
C ARG A 486 -8.20 10.88 7.36
N GLU A 487 -6.88 10.98 7.49
CA GLU A 487 -6.00 11.50 6.45
C GLU A 487 -5.53 10.43 5.46
N LEU A 488 -5.11 9.26 5.95
CA LEU A 488 -4.35 8.27 5.18
C LEU A 488 -5.12 6.97 4.88
N VAL A 489 -6.43 6.91 5.14
CA VAL A 489 -7.23 5.73 4.83
C VAL A 489 -7.06 5.33 3.36
N GLY A 490 -6.72 4.07 3.12
CA GLY A 490 -6.43 3.53 1.79
C GLY A 490 -5.02 3.79 1.26
N GLU A 491 -4.21 4.63 1.92
CA GLU A 491 -2.81 4.88 1.57
C GLU A 491 -1.85 4.17 2.53
N GLU A 492 -2.14 4.24 3.83
CA GLU A 492 -1.31 3.70 4.90
C GLU A 492 -1.40 2.18 5.00
N ASN A 493 -0.26 1.52 5.29
CA ASN A 493 -0.26 0.15 5.79
C ASN A 493 -0.68 0.15 7.26
N ARG A 494 -1.96 -0.10 7.51
CA ARG A 494 -2.50 0.03 8.86
C ARG A 494 -1.97 -1.00 9.84
N ARG A 495 -1.79 -2.24 9.42
CA ARG A 495 -1.21 -3.29 10.28
C ARG A 495 0.18 -2.91 10.75
N TYR A 496 1.04 -2.46 9.82
CA TYR A 496 2.37 -1.98 10.16
C TYR A 496 2.32 -0.83 11.17
N THR A 497 1.49 0.19 10.93
CA THR A 497 1.37 1.33 11.84
C THR A 497 0.92 0.91 13.23
N LEU A 498 -0.06 0.03 13.36
CA LEU A 498 -0.54 -0.45 14.66
C LEU A 498 0.49 -1.33 15.38
N CYS A 499 1.25 -2.15 14.65
CA CYS A 499 2.37 -2.92 15.22
C CYS A 499 3.51 -1.98 15.66
N ARG A 500 3.90 -1.01 14.82
CA ARG A 500 4.96 -0.04 15.10
C ARG A 500 4.69 0.80 16.35
N THR A 501 3.44 1.14 16.58
CA THR A 501 3.00 1.96 17.71
C THR A 501 2.57 1.16 18.93
N ASP A 502 2.72 -0.18 18.89
CA ASP A 502 2.26 -1.11 19.93
C ASP A 502 0.75 -0.97 20.25
N LYS A 503 -0.05 -0.63 19.22
CA LYS A 503 -1.49 -0.38 19.38
C LYS A 503 -2.38 -1.44 18.71
N LEU A 504 -1.82 -2.46 18.08
CA LEU A 504 -2.62 -3.47 17.39
C LEU A 504 -3.65 -4.13 18.31
N ALA A 505 -3.21 -4.60 19.48
CA ALA A 505 -4.08 -5.33 20.41
C ALA A 505 -5.24 -4.46 20.93
N GLU A 506 -4.95 -3.23 21.30
CA GLU A 506 -5.93 -2.27 21.82
C GLU A 506 -6.97 -1.91 20.74
N ARG A 507 -6.51 -1.64 19.52
CA ARG A 507 -7.38 -1.26 18.39
C ARG A 507 -8.23 -2.41 17.89
N VAL A 508 -7.67 -3.61 17.80
CA VAL A 508 -8.44 -4.82 17.47
C VAL A 508 -9.53 -5.06 18.52
N LYS A 509 -9.20 -4.96 19.82
CA LYS A 509 -10.18 -5.10 20.89
C LYS A 509 -11.29 -4.05 20.80
N MET A 510 -10.95 -2.79 20.52
CA MET A 510 -11.93 -1.71 20.31
C MET A 510 -12.92 -2.05 19.19
N ILE A 511 -12.43 -2.59 18.06
CA ILE A 511 -13.30 -3.00 16.96
C ILE A 511 -14.21 -4.15 17.37
N MET A 512 -13.67 -5.18 18.02
CA MET A 512 -14.46 -6.33 18.47
C MET A 512 -15.56 -5.93 19.45
N ASP A 513 -15.28 -5.02 20.37
CA ASP A 513 -16.20 -4.63 21.44
C ASP A 513 -17.28 -3.64 20.97
N LYS A 514 -16.96 -2.72 20.07
CA LYS A 514 -17.83 -1.57 19.76
C LYS A 514 -18.22 -1.44 18.30
N TRP A 515 -17.42 -1.97 17.38
CA TRP A 515 -17.54 -1.72 15.95
C TRP A 515 -17.55 -3.00 15.10
N ALA A 516 -17.84 -4.14 15.72
CA ALA A 516 -17.86 -5.44 15.06
C ALA A 516 -18.79 -5.44 13.83
N GLU A 517 -18.39 -6.17 12.80
CA GLU A 517 -19.25 -6.43 11.65
C GLU A 517 -20.43 -7.31 12.07
N SER A 518 -21.61 -7.00 11.57
CA SER A 518 -22.85 -7.72 11.90
C SER A 518 -22.88 -9.16 11.37
N THR A 519 -22.07 -9.45 10.35
CA THR A 519 -21.94 -10.79 9.78
C THR A 519 -20.77 -11.51 10.47
N PRO A 520 -21.02 -12.59 11.27
CA PRO A 520 -19.99 -13.25 12.06
C PRO A 520 -18.78 -13.73 11.25
N SER A 521 -18.99 -14.23 10.03
CA SER A 521 -17.89 -14.67 9.15
C SER A 521 -17.01 -13.53 8.60
N LYS A 522 -17.38 -12.28 8.85
CA LYS A 522 -16.66 -11.06 8.46
C LYS A 522 -16.16 -10.26 9.66
N ALA A 523 -16.53 -10.68 10.87
CA ALA A 523 -16.07 -10.05 12.10
C ALA A 523 -14.69 -10.54 12.50
N ILE A 524 -13.93 -9.68 13.18
CA ILE A 524 -12.66 -10.07 13.80
C ILE A 524 -12.95 -11.08 14.90
N SER A 525 -12.17 -12.16 14.93
CA SER A 525 -12.29 -13.21 15.93
C SER A 525 -10.97 -13.90 16.25
N GLY A 526 -10.88 -14.53 17.43
CA GLY A 526 -9.73 -15.34 17.84
C GLY A 526 -8.42 -14.58 18.03
N PHE A 527 -8.48 -13.26 18.25
CA PHE A 527 -7.27 -12.48 18.50
C PHE A 527 -6.75 -12.69 19.92
N GLU A 528 -5.47 -13.02 20.02
CA GLU A 528 -4.71 -13.17 21.27
C GLU A 528 -3.47 -12.29 21.19
N ALA A 529 -3.32 -11.29 22.08
CA ALA A 529 -2.24 -10.32 22.03
C ALA A 529 -0.86 -10.97 22.18
N SER A 530 -0.73 -11.98 23.02
CA SER A 530 0.54 -12.71 23.25
C SER A 530 1.05 -13.49 22.03
N LYS A 531 0.19 -13.73 21.05
CA LYS A 531 0.48 -14.47 19.81
C LYS A 531 0.47 -13.56 18.59
N HIS A 532 -0.62 -12.81 18.39
CA HIS A 532 -0.95 -12.19 17.11
C HIS A 532 -0.39 -10.76 16.93
N THR A 533 0.37 -10.24 17.92
CA THR A 533 1.14 -8.99 17.75
C THR A 533 2.36 -9.16 16.85
N LEU A 534 2.86 -10.40 16.73
CA LEU A 534 3.87 -10.78 15.73
C LEU A 534 3.29 -11.82 14.78
N LEU A 535 3.78 -11.83 13.55
CA LEU A 535 3.44 -12.84 12.56
C LEU A 535 4.31 -14.10 12.73
N PRO A 536 3.83 -15.28 12.33
CA PRO A 536 4.65 -16.50 12.34
C PRO A 536 5.77 -16.43 11.29
N ILE A 537 6.93 -17.00 11.59
CA ILE A 537 7.95 -17.29 10.58
C ILE A 537 7.36 -18.33 9.61
N PRO A 538 7.47 -18.15 8.29
CA PRO A 538 6.95 -19.14 7.34
C PRO A 538 7.54 -20.53 7.58
N LEU A 539 6.69 -21.56 7.56
CA LEU A 539 7.14 -22.93 7.81
C LEU A 539 8.17 -23.41 6.79
N SER A 540 8.04 -22.99 5.53
CA SER A 540 9.01 -23.28 4.47
C SER A 540 10.42 -22.80 4.83
N GLU A 541 10.57 -21.63 5.41
CA GLU A 541 11.87 -21.08 5.81
C GLU A 541 12.50 -21.88 6.93
N ILE A 542 11.70 -22.31 7.90
CA ILE A 542 12.17 -23.16 9.02
C ILE A 542 12.63 -24.54 8.46
N GLN A 543 11.85 -25.13 7.56
CA GLN A 543 12.15 -26.45 6.99
C GLN A 543 13.37 -26.46 6.05
N LEU A 544 13.58 -25.37 5.32
CA LEU A 544 14.73 -25.23 4.42
C LEU A 544 16.02 -24.93 5.17
N ASN A 545 15.95 -24.42 6.39
CA ASN A 545 17.09 -24.03 7.21
C ASN A 545 17.65 -25.25 7.98
N LYS A 546 18.51 -26.05 7.32
CA LYS A 546 18.93 -27.37 7.82
C LYS A 546 20.12 -27.33 8.77
N ASP A 547 20.99 -26.32 8.65
CA ASP A 547 22.30 -26.28 9.32
C ASP A 547 22.28 -25.40 10.58
N ALA A 548 21.16 -24.74 10.88
CA ALA A 548 20.90 -23.99 12.12
C ALA A 548 19.41 -24.00 12.46
N THR A 549 19.08 -23.68 13.70
CA THR A 549 17.68 -23.54 14.14
C THR A 549 17.18 -22.13 13.84
N LEU A 550 16.13 -22.03 13.04
CA LEU A 550 15.36 -20.81 12.87
C LEU A 550 14.11 -20.90 13.76
N GLU A 551 14.16 -20.28 14.93
CA GLU A 551 13.10 -20.37 15.93
C GLU A 551 11.81 -19.67 15.50
N GLN A 552 10.68 -20.29 15.82
CA GLN A 552 9.34 -19.72 15.56
C GLN A 552 8.99 -18.64 16.59
N ASN A 553 8.07 -17.74 16.23
CA ASN A 553 7.48 -16.79 17.17
C ASN A 553 6.54 -17.50 18.17
N PRO A 554 6.41 -16.99 19.40
CA PRO A 554 5.59 -17.62 20.45
C PRO A 554 4.14 -17.86 20.01
N GLY A 555 3.63 -19.05 20.30
CA GLY A 555 2.24 -19.43 20.03
C GLY A 555 1.97 -20.03 18.65
N TYR A 556 2.99 -20.10 17.75
CA TYR A 556 2.88 -20.68 16.42
C TYR A 556 3.61 -22.00 16.27
#